data_11a3709800352e46f4ffaea2eda94de4
#
_entry.id   11a3709800352e46f4ffaea2eda94de4
#
_cell.length_a   1.000
_cell.length_b   1.000
_cell.length_c   1.000
_cell.angle_alpha   90.00
_cell.angle_beta   90.00
_cell.angle_gamma   90.00
#
_symmetry.space_group_name_H-M   'P 1'
#
loop_
_entity.id
_entity.type
_entity.pdbx_description
1 polymer ?
#
loop_
_entity_poly.entity_id
_entity_poly.type
_entity_poly.pdbx_seq_one_letter_code
_entity_poly.pdbx_strand_id
1 'polypeptide(L)'
;VSLVKATIESSQGKLNVIARCTSSSTKNSVEMAVEAEKLGAAGLMCSPPPYNKPTQGGIYEHFKMIHDNTNIPIMLYAAPGRTGVDFTDDTIMSLAELPRITAIKDCGGDLERPLRIMRKLGDKVSVLSGDDPITLSYNAQGAKGLVSPISNLFPKAIKQVQDLWANGNHAKALELQIQLLPLYQALFSETNPIAIKYAASLLGLCEAELRLPLRLPSLSNQQNIEIAINEIKRTLKSL
;
A
#
# COMPACT_ATOMS: atom_id res chain seq x y z
N VAL A 1 14.00 -11.02 3.54
CA VAL A 1 14.92 -11.59 2.53
C VAL A 1 14.27 -12.78 1.86
N SER A 2 13.98 -13.90 2.53
CA SER A 2 13.39 -15.11 1.93
C SER A 2 12.07 -14.85 1.19
N LEU A 3 11.15 -14.06 1.77
CA LEU A 3 9.88 -13.72 1.15
C LEU A 3 10.08 -12.87 -0.13
N VAL A 4 10.97 -11.89 -0.13
CA VAL A 4 11.27 -11.06 -1.30
C VAL A 4 11.79 -11.94 -2.44
N LYS A 5 12.76 -12.80 -2.14
CA LYS A 5 13.31 -13.77 -3.10
C LYS A 5 12.21 -14.65 -3.70
N ALA A 6 11.41 -15.31 -2.85
CA ALA A 6 10.32 -16.18 -3.31
C ALA A 6 9.29 -15.44 -4.18
N THR A 7 8.96 -14.17 -3.83
CA THR A 7 8.03 -13.36 -4.62
C THR A 7 8.60 -13.02 -5.99
N ILE A 8 9.89 -12.64 -6.06
CA ILE A 8 10.57 -12.34 -7.33
C ILE A 8 10.63 -13.59 -8.22
N GLU A 9 11.05 -14.72 -7.67
CA GLU A 9 11.10 -16.01 -8.40
C GLU A 9 9.71 -16.41 -8.90
N SER A 10 8.68 -16.30 -8.06
CA SER A 10 7.29 -16.63 -8.43
C SER A 10 6.71 -15.69 -9.48
N SER A 11 7.18 -14.44 -9.54
CA SER A 11 6.72 -13.47 -10.55
C SER A 11 7.18 -13.81 -11.96
N GLN A 12 8.27 -14.57 -12.11
CA GLN A 12 8.87 -14.96 -13.40
C GLN A 12 9.11 -13.74 -14.32
N GLY A 13 9.45 -12.59 -13.76
CA GLY A 13 9.64 -11.35 -14.51
C GLY A 13 8.35 -10.68 -15.03
N LYS A 14 7.17 -11.23 -14.72
CA LYS A 14 5.88 -10.68 -15.18
C LYS A 14 5.40 -9.50 -14.34
N LEU A 15 5.94 -9.33 -13.11
CA LEU A 15 5.55 -8.29 -12.17
C LEU A 15 6.77 -7.59 -11.60
N ASN A 16 6.68 -6.28 -11.46
CA ASN A 16 7.65 -5.49 -10.74
C ASN A 16 7.43 -5.66 -9.24
N VAL A 17 8.37 -6.29 -8.55
CA VAL A 17 8.29 -6.51 -7.10
C VAL A 17 8.87 -5.31 -6.36
N ILE A 18 8.05 -4.64 -5.54
CA ILE A 18 8.46 -3.55 -4.66
C ILE A 18 8.62 -4.11 -3.25
N ALA A 19 9.84 -4.10 -2.74
CA ALA A 19 10.16 -4.65 -1.43
C ALA A 19 9.93 -3.63 -0.31
N ARG A 20 9.21 -4.04 0.75
CA ARG A 20 9.09 -3.20 1.96
C ARG A 20 10.34 -3.32 2.82
N CYS A 21 11.03 -2.20 3.03
CA CYS A 21 12.27 -2.11 3.80
C CYS A 21 12.10 -1.07 4.93
N THR A 22 11.47 -1.48 6.03
CA THR A 22 11.17 -0.61 7.17
C THR A 22 11.56 -1.28 8.48
N SER A 23 12.35 -0.58 9.27
CA SER A 23 12.74 -0.91 10.64
C SER A 23 12.68 0.33 11.52
N SER A 24 12.68 0.18 12.83
CA SER A 24 12.90 1.28 13.78
C SER A 24 14.36 1.77 13.78
N SER A 25 15.28 1.03 13.14
CA SER A 25 16.68 1.37 12.95
C SER A 25 16.97 1.72 11.49
N THR A 26 17.56 2.89 11.24
CA THR A 26 17.99 3.29 9.89
C THR A 26 19.01 2.29 9.31
N LYS A 27 19.97 1.85 10.11
CA LYS A 27 20.96 0.84 9.70
C LYS A 27 20.29 -0.43 9.18
N ASN A 28 19.33 -0.98 9.92
CA ASN A 28 18.62 -2.20 9.51
C ASN A 28 17.78 -1.96 8.26
N SER A 29 17.14 -0.78 8.12
CA SER A 29 16.40 -0.42 6.91
C SER A 29 17.28 -0.35 5.68
N VAL A 30 18.49 0.20 5.80
CA VAL A 30 19.50 0.22 4.73
C VAL A 30 19.95 -1.20 4.38
N GLU A 31 20.27 -2.03 5.35
CA GLU A 31 20.68 -3.42 5.12
C GLU A 31 19.56 -4.21 4.38
N MET A 32 18.31 -4.04 4.79
CA MET A 32 17.16 -4.65 4.11
C MET A 32 16.99 -4.13 2.67
N ALA A 33 17.19 -2.84 2.45
CA ALA A 33 17.07 -2.20 1.15
C ALA A 33 18.15 -2.68 0.16
N VAL A 34 19.41 -2.70 0.60
CA VAL A 34 20.54 -3.21 -0.18
C VAL A 34 20.35 -4.69 -0.54
N GLU A 35 19.86 -5.49 0.40
CA GLU A 35 19.59 -6.90 0.14
C GLU A 35 18.42 -7.11 -0.83
N ALA A 36 17.35 -6.30 -0.70
CA ALA A 36 16.23 -6.35 -1.65
C ALA A 36 16.65 -5.99 -3.08
N GLU A 37 17.51 -4.97 -3.23
CA GLU A 37 18.09 -4.59 -4.53
C GLU A 37 18.94 -5.73 -5.12
N LYS A 38 19.82 -6.36 -4.33
CA LYS A 38 20.63 -7.51 -4.77
C LYS A 38 19.79 -8.70 -5.22
N LEU A 39 18.63 -8.88 -4.62
CA LEU A 39 17.68 -9.94 -4.99
C LEU A 39 16.90 -9.61 -6.27
N GLY A 40 17.00 -8.40 -6.81
CA GLY A 40 16.33 -7.98 -8.03
C GLY A 40 14.96 -7.32 -7.81
N ALA A 41 14.71 -6.72 -6.63
CA ALA A 41 13.53 -5.90 -6.43
C ALA A 41 13.55 -4.71 -7.42
N ALA A 42 12.39 -4.41 -8.03
CA ALA A 42 12.24 -3.30 -8.96
C ALA A 42 12.16 -1.94 -8.26
N GLY A 43 11.91 -1.93 -6.95
CA GLY A 43 11.86 -0.73 -6.14
C GLY A 43 11.70 -1.06 -4.65
N LEU A 44 11.79 -0.02 -3.83
CA LEU A 44 11.66 -0.11 -2.39
C LEU A 44 10.41 0.65 -1.94
N MET A 45 9.77 0.18 -0.87
CA MET A 45 8.73 0.93 -0.16
C MET A 45 9.15 1.07 1.31
N CYS A 46 9.37 2.30 1.75
CA CYS A 46 9.86 2.59 3.09
C CYS A 46 8.94 3.59 3.81
N SER A 47 8.66 3.34 5.09
CA SER A 47 7.99 4.30 5.96
C SER A 47 8.97 4.97 6.90
N PRO A 48 8.60 6.09 7.53
CA PRO A 48 9.34 6.57 8.69
C PRO A 48 9.52 5.45 9.71
N PRO A 49 10.63 5.45 10.48
CA PRO A 49 10.87 4.46 11.53
C PRO A 49 9.68 4.40 12.51
N PRO A 50 9.04 3.23 12.70
CA PRO A 50 7.93 3.09 13.61
C PRO A 50 8.40 3.15 15.07
N TYR A 51 7.49 3.50 15.99
CA TYR A 51 7.71 3.55 17.43
C TYR A 51 8.54 4.75 17.91
N ASN A 52 9.70 5.00 17.31
CA ASN A 52 10.65 6.04 17.75
C ASN A 52 10.15 7.48 17.53
N LYS A 53 9.16 7.67 16.64
CA LYS A 53 8.59 8.99 16.27
C LYS A 53 9.68 10.02 15.97
N PRO A 54 10.52 9.80 14.97
CA PRO A 54 11.62 10.70 14.64
C PRO A 54 11.10 12.09 14.26
N THR A 55 11.93 13.11 14.44
CA THR A 55 11.67 14.46 13.92
C THR A 55 11.69 14.45 12.38
N GLN A 56 11.17 15.49 11.74
CA GLN A 56 11.16 15.59 10.28
C GLN A 56 12.57 15.58 9.68
N GLY A 57 13.55 16.22 10.37
CA GLY A 57 14.96 16.11 10.00
C GLY A 57 15.49 14.69 10.10
N GLY A 58 15.12 13.96 11.17
CA GLY A 58 15.48 12.54 11.32
C GLY A 58 14.85 11.64 10.25
N ILE A 59 13.63 11.95 9.81
CA ILE A 59 12.98 11.27 8.68
C ILE A 59 13.77 11.53 7.39
N TYR A 60 14.13 12.77 7.11
CA TYR A 60 14.92 13.11 5.93
C TYR A 60 16.26 12.34 5.91
N GLU A 61 17.02 12.37 6.99
CA GLU A 61 18.30 11.65 7.07
C GLU A 61 18.12 10.12 6.93
N HIS A 62 17.05 9.57 7.50
CA HIS A 62 16.72 8.15 7.34
C HIS A 62 16.54 7.77 5.86
N PHE A 63 15.75 8.52 5.10
CA PHE A 63 15.51 8.25 3.69
C PHE A 63 16.74 8.57 2.83
N LYS A 64 17.48 9.61 3.18
CA LYS A 64 18.75 9.94 2.52
C LYS A 64 19.74 8.80 2.64
N MET A 65 19.87 8.20 3.81
CA MET A 65 20.75 7.03 4.01
C MET A 65 20.32 5.81 3.17
N ILE A 66 19.03 5.53 3.05
CA ILE A 66 18.53 4.46 2.18
C ILE A 66 18.83 4.80 0.70
N HIS A 67 18.54 6.04 0.30
CA HIS A 67 18.78 6.54 -1.05
C HIS A 67 20.28 6.42 -1.42
N ASP A 68 21.19 6.84 -0.55
CA ASP A 68 22.62 6.88 -0.86
C ASP A 68 23.27 5.49 -0.93
N ASN A 69 22.60 4.46 -0.38
CA ASN A 69 23.08 3.08 -0.38
C ASN A 69 22.36 2.15 -1.36
N THR A 70 21.40 2.64 -2.17
CA THR A 70 20.69 1.86 -3.17
C THR A 70 20.56 2.62 -4.47
N ASN A 71 20.29 1.94 -5.59
CA ASN A 71 20.18 2.55 -6.93
C ASN A 71 18.80 2.39 -7.56
N ILE A 72 17.85 1.72 -6.88
CA ILE A 72 16.49 1.50 -7.38
C ILE A 72 15.50 2.52 -6.82
N PRO A 73 14.35 2.74 -7.48
CA PRO A 73 13.33 3.68 -7.03
C PRO A 73 12.82 3.42 -5.62
N ILE A 74 12.52 4.48 -4.90
CA ILE A 74 12.00 4.45 -3.53
C ILE A 74 10.62 5.09 -3.50
N MET A 75 9.65 4.37 -2.97
CA MET A 75 8.30 4.84 -2.63
C MET A 75 8.27 5.19 -1.14
N LEU A 76 7.92 6.42 -0.83
CA LEU A 76 7.59 6.82 0.54
C LEU A 76 6.29 6.13 0.96
N TYR A 77 6.21 5.68 2.20
CA TYR A 77 5.00 5.10 2.75
C TYR A 77 4.52 5.92 3.96
N ALA A 78 3.56 6.80 3.73
CA ALA A 78 2.89 7.58 4.76
C ALA A 78 1.81 6.72 5.42
N ALA A 79 2.07 6.26 6.64
CA ALA A 79 1.17 5.41 7.40
C ALA A 79 1.17 5.81 8.89
N PRO A 80 0.71 7.03 9.24
CA PRO A 80 0.82 7.57 10.60
C PRO A 80 0.15 6.67 11.65
N GLY A 81 -0.93 6.00 11.32
CA GLY A 81 -1.56 5.01 12.20
C GLY A 81 -0.69 3.78 12.53
N ARG A 82 0.40 3.55 11.78
CA ARG A 82 1.35 2.45 11.99
C ARG A 82 2.69 2.91 12.58
N THR A 83 3.13 4.09 12.21
CA THR A 83 4.44 4.62 12.58
C THR A 83 4.39 5.54 13.79
N GLY A 84 3.21 6.15 14.05
CA GLY A 84 3.03 7.16 15.07
C GLY A 84 3.58 8.54 14.66
N VAL A 85 4.06 8.69 13.42
CA VAL A 85 4.55 9.93 12.83
C VAL A 85 4.20 9.98 11.35
N ASP A 86 3.95 11.17 10.81
CA ASP A 86 3.72 11.39 9.38
C ASP A 86 4.78 12.31 8.79
N PHE A 87 4.85 12.35 7.47
CA PHE A 87 5.61 13.35 6.74
C PHE A 87 4.85 14.68 6.76
N THR A 88 5.56 15.78 6.98
CA THR A 88 5.06 17.10 6.57
C THR A 88 5.21 17.28 5.06
N ASP A 89 4.42 18.18 4.47
CA ASP A 89 4.57 18.50 3.04
C ASP A 89 6.00 18.98 2.73
N ASP A 90 6.61 19.78 3.59
CA ASP A 90 7.98 20.26 3.39
C ASP A 90 9.02 19.14 3.42
N THR A 91 8.80 18.12 4.26
CA THR A 91 9.65 16.91 4.25
C THR A 91 9.50 16.11 2.97
N ILE A 92 8.26 15.96 2.46
CA ILE A 92 8.02 15.31 1.16
C ILE A 92 8.73 16.09 0.04
N MET A 93 8.62 17.42 0.05
CA MET A 93 9.29 18.26 -0.95
C MET A 93 10.81 18.10 -0.91
N SER A 94 11.41 18.14 0.28
CA SER A 94 12.85 17.95 0.45
C SER A 94 13.31 16.56 0.01
N LEU A 95 12.56 15.52 0.35
CA LEU A 95 12.84 14.15 -0.09
C LEU A 95 12.71 13.98 -1.61
N ALA A 96 11.78 14.67 -2.24
CA ALA A 96 11.59 14.64 -3.69
C ALA A 96 12.77 15.25 -4.48
N GLU A 97 13.68 15.99 -3.84
CA GLU A 97 14.93 16.42 -4.45
C GLU A 97 15.95 15.26 -4.62
N LEU A 98 15.76 14.15 -3.90
CA LEU A 98 16.54 12.94 -4.07
C LEU A 98 16.02 12.16 -5.30
N PRO A 99 16.84 11.94 -6.35
CA PRO A 99 16.35 11.47 -7.66
C PRO A 99 15.59 10.13 -7.65
N ARG A 100 15.87 9.26 -6.68
CA ARG A 100 15.21 7.96 -6.58
C ARG A 100 13.94 7.95 -5.74
N ILE A 101 13.56 9.07 -5.12
CA ILE A 101 12.25 9.22 -4.49
C ILE A 101 11.25 9.54 -5.60
N THR A 102 10.47 8.54 -6.04
CA THR A 102 9.63 8.63 -7.23
C THR A 102 8.14 8.47 -6.95
N ALA A 103 7.78 8.02 -5.76
CA ALA A 103 6.38 7.80 -5.41
C ALA A 103 6.12 7.98 -3.91
N ILE A 104 4.85 8.20 -3.58
CA ILE A 104 4.32 8.11 -2.22
C ILE A 104 3.06 7.27 -2.20
N LYS A 105 3.03 6.23 -1.33
CA LYS A 105 1.80 5.57 -0.89
C LYS A 105 1.28 6.32 0.33
N ASP A 106 0.09 6.89 0.22
CA ASP A 106 -0.52 7.68 1.30
C ASP A 106 -1.70 6.95 1.95
N CYS A 107 -1.58 6.72 3.26
CA CYS A 107 -2.61 6.22 4.17
C CYS A 107 -2.92 7.23 5.28
N GLY A 108 -2.63 8.50 5.07
CA GLY A 108 -2.85 9.57 6.06
C GLY A 108 -4.31 10.03 6.15
N GLY A 109 -5.13 9.72 5.14
CA GLY A 109 -6.54 10.14 5.08
C GLY A 109 -6.75 11.62 4.73
N ASP A 110 -5.70 12.37 4.44
CA ASP A 110 -5.77 13.75 4.01
C ASP A 110 -6.04 13.83 2.50
N LEU A 111 -7.31 14.07 2.16
CA LEU A 111 -7.75 14.12 0.76
C LEU A 111 -7.18 15.31 -0.03
N GLU A 112 -6.64 16.33 0.61
CA GLU A 112 -6.02 17.46 -0.10
C GLU A 112 -4.53 17.24 -0.39
N ARG A 113 -3.88 16.30 0.29
CA ARG A 113 -2.44 16.03 0.10
C ARG A 113 -2.04 15.75 -1.34
N PRO A 114 -2.78 14.96 -2.14
CA PRO A 114 -2.45 14.77 -3.54
C PRO A 114 -2.36 16.08 -4.32
N LEU A 115 -3.31 17.01 -4.12
CA LEU A 115 -3.30 18.31 -4.79
C LEU A 115 -2.10 19.16 -4.38
N ARG A 116 -1.75 19.17 -3.09
CA ARG A 116 -0.59 19.95 -2.60
C ARG A 116 0.72 19.40 -3.16
N ILE A 117 0.87 18.07 -3.23
CA ILE A 117 2.04 17.40 -3.82
C ILE A 117 2.11 17.73 -5.32
N MET A 118 1.03 17.52 -6.07
CA MET A 118 1.00 17.77 -7.50
C MET A 118 1.26 19.24 -7.85
N ARG A 119 0.72 20.17 -7.07
CA ARG A 119 0.97 21.61 -7.27
C ARG A 119 2.45 21.96 -7.20
N LYS A 120 3.20 21.34 -6.29
CA LYS A 120 4.61 21.66 -6.03
C LYS A 120 5.59 20.80 -6.85
N LEU A 121 5.27 19.54 -7.10
CA LEU A 121 6.17 18.54 -7.70
C LEU A 121 5.72 18.08 -9.10
N GLY A 122 4.49 18.41 -9.52
CA GLY A 122 3.94 17.88 -10.78
C GLY A 122 3.99 16.35 -10.80
N ASP A 123 4.48 15.81 -11.90
CA ASP A 123 4.63 14.36 -12.10
C ASP A 123 5.97 13.79 -11.57
N LYS A 124 6.80 14.60 -10.87
CA LYS A 124 8.09 14.15 -10.32
C LYS A 124 7.90 13.02 -9.28
N VAL A 125 6.82 13.07 -8.50
CA VAL A 125 6.47 12.05 -7.52
C VAL A 125 5.04 11.56 -7.78
N SER A 126 4.89 10.28 -8.06
CA SER A 126 3.58 9.64 -8.21
C SER A 126 2.89 9.45 -6.87
N VAL A 127 1.69 9.98 -6.72
CA VAL A 127 0.86 9.72 -5.53
C VAL A 127 0.01 8.49 -5.77
N LEU A 128 0.01 7.55 -4.80
CA LEU A 128 -0.87 6.38 -4.79
C LEU A 128 -1.67 6.37 -3.48
N SER A 129 -2.96 6.07 -3.60
CA SER A 129 -3.76 5.78 -2.40
C SER A 129 -3.24 4.52 -1.71
N GLY A 130 -3.21 4.52 -0.40
CA GLY A 130 -2.99 3.33 0.41
C GLY A 130 -4.27 2.82 1.08
N ASP A 131 -5.41 3.42 0.73
CA ASP A 131 -6.71 3.19 1.34
C ASP A 131 -7.76 2.92 0.25
N ASP A 132 -8.27 1.69 0.22
CA ASP A 132 -9.18 1.20 -0.82
C ASP A 132 -10.49 2.03 -0.91
N PRO A 133 -11.21 2.34 0.20
CA PRO A 133 -12.47 3.08 0.15
C PRO A 133 -12.38 4.46 -0.51
N ILE A 134 -11.26 5.15 -0.38
CA ILE A 134 -11.10 6.53 -0.86
C ILE A 134 -10.27 6.66 -2.13
N THR A 135 -9.91 5.55 -2.77
CA THR A 135 -9.01 5.56 -3.93
C THR A 135 -9.52 6.42 -5.08
N LEU A 136 -10.82 6.42 -5.37
CA LEU A 136 -11.37 7.25 -6.45
C LEU A 136 -11.30 8.75 -6.14
N SER A 137 -11.40 9.14 -4.86
CA SER A 137 -11.20 10.53 -4.44
C SER A 137 -9.74 10.96 -4.69
N TYR A 138 -8.77 10.08 -4.43
CA TYR A 138 -7.37 10.29 -4.75
C TYR A 138 -7.14 10.39 -6.26
N ASN A 139 -7.73 9.49 -7.04
CA ASN A 139 -7.63 9.48 -8.50
C ASN A 139 -8.21 10.77 -9.12
N ALA A 140 -9.34 11.26 -8.58
CA ALA A 140 -9.94 12.54 -9.00
C ALA A 140 -9.00 13.74 -8.78
N GLN A 141 -8.04 13.61 -7.90
CA GLN A 141 -7.03 14.62 -7.59
C GLN A 141 -5.67 14.31 -8.26
N GLY A 142 -5.65 13.39 -9.22
CA GLY A 142 -4.48 13.07 -10.03
C GLY A 142 -3.57 11.98 -9.50
N ALA A 143 -3.97 11.26 -8.44
CA ALA A 143 -3.23 10.08 -8.00
C ALA A 143 -3.20 9.01 -9.11
N LYS A 144 -2.10 8.24 -9.16
CA LYS A 144 -1.81 7.33 -10.27
C LYS A 144 -2.26 5.89 -9.99
N GLY A 145 -2.88 5.62 -8.83
CA GLY A 145 -3.36 4.28 -8.48
C GLY A 145 -3.47 4.01 -7.00
N LEU A 146 -3.45 2.73 -6.66
CA LEU A 146 -3.73 2.20 -5.34
C LEU A 146 -2.74 1.10 -4.96
N VAL A 147 -2.29 1.10 -3.71
CA VAL A 147 -1.58 -0.04 -3.10
C VAL A 147 -2.51 -0.70 -2.09
N SER A 148 -3.25 -1.69 -2.55
CA SER A 148 -4.38 -2.32 -1.87
C SER A 148 -4.00 -3.63 -1.17
N PRO A 149 -4.35 -3.84 0.11
CA PRO A 149 -4.32 -5.17 0.72
C PRO A 149 -5.40 -6.10 0.14
N ILE A 150 -6.53 -5.57 -0.33
CA ILE A 150 -7.64 -6.36 -0.88
C ILE A 150 -7.27 -7.00 -2.22
N SER A 151 -6.29 -6.43 -2.93
CA SER A 151 -5.74 -7.06 -4.14
C SER A 151 -5.12 -8.44 -3.90
N ASN A 152 -4.81 -8.81 -2.65
CA ASN A 152 -4.43 -10.19 -2.31
C ASN A 152 -5.58 -11.20 -2.50
N LEU A 153 -6.83 -10.74 -2.46
CA LEU A 153 -8.03 -11.58 -2.56
C LEU A 153 -8.67 -11.45 -3.94
N PHE A 154 -8.86 -10.23 -4.41
CA PHE A 154 -9.57 -9.90 -5.64
C PHE A 154 -8.78 -8.93 -6.53
N PRO A 155 -7.56 -9.30 -6.99
CA PRO A 155 -6.69 -8.39 -7.76
C PRO A 155 -7.34 -7.88 -9.05
N LYS A 156 -8.13 -8.72 -9.74
CA LYS A 156 -8.82 -8.34 -10.97
C LYS A 156 -9.85 -7.24 -10.73
N ALA A 157 -10.66 -7.35 -9.67
CA ALA A 157 -11.67 -6.35 -9.34
C ALA A 157 -11.04 -4.99 -8.98
N ILE A 158 -10.01 -5.02 -8.15
CA ILE A 158 -9.27 -3.81 -7.77
C ILE A 158 -8.62 -3.17 -8.99
N LYS A 159 -7.97 -3.97 -9.83
CA LYS A 159 -7.40 -3.47 -11.09
C LYS A 159 -8.47 -2.86 -11.99
N GLN A 160 -9.64 -3.49 -12.12
CA GLN A 160 -10.73 -3.01 -12.96
C GLN A 160 -11.25 -1.64 -12.52
N VAL A 161 -11.35 -1.38 -11.21
CA VAL A 161 -11.70 -0.02 -10.71
C VAL A 161 -10.72 1.01 -11.22
N GLN A 162 -9.41 0.73 -11.13
CA GLN A 162 -8.36 1.64 -11.57
C GLN A 162 -8.35 1.81 -13.09
N ASP A 163 -8.51 0.73 -13.85
CA ASP A 163 -8.53 0.76 -15.32
C ASP A 163 -9.76 1.54 -15.84
N LEU A 164 -10.94 1.32 -15.26
CA LEU A 164 -12.15 2.06 -15.63
C LEU A 164 -11.95 3.56 -15.39
N TRP A 165 -11.38 3.93 -14.26
CA TRP A 165 -11.08 5.34 -13.96
C TRP A 165 -10.08 5.93 -14.96
N ALA A 166 -8.95 5.25 -15.19
CA ALA A 166 -7.90 5.71 -16.09
C ALA A 166 -8.38 5.87 -17.54
N ASN A 167 -9.36 5.05 -17.96
CA ASN A 167 -9.98 5.10 -19.29
C ASN A 167 -11.17 6.07 -19.37
N GLY A 168 -11.40 6.92 -18.37
CA GLY A 168 -12.48 7.91 -18.35
C GLY A 168 -13.89 7.35 -18.05
N ASN A 169 -14.02 6.06 -17.74
CA ASN A 169 -15.29 5.43 -17.40
C ASN A 169 -15.61 5.60 -15.90
N HIS A 170 -15.63 6.86 -15.44
CA HIS A 170 -15.73 7.22 -14.02
C HIS A 170 -17.02 6.68 -13.37
N ALA A 171 -18.15 6.70 -14.08
CA ALA A 171 -19.43 6.18 -13.57
C ALA A 171 -19.33 4.67 -13.27
N LYS A 172 -18.77 3.87 -14.17
CA LYS A 172 -18.58 2.43 -13.95
C LYS A 172 -17.54 2.14 -12.89
N ALA A 173 -16.48 2.94 -12.79
CA ALA A 173 -15.51 2.83 -11.71
C ALA A 173 -16.17 3.04 -10.35
N LEU A 174 -17.01 4.07 -10.23
CA LEU A 174 -17.78 4.36 -9.02
C LEU A 174 -18.77 3.24 -8.70
N GLU A 175 -19.49 2.73 -9.69
CA GLU A 175 -20.43 1.61 -9.49
C GLU A 175 -19.72 0.38 -8.91
N LEU A 176 -18.59 -0.03 -9.49
CA LEU A 176 -17.81 -1.16 -8.97
C LEU A 176 -17.22 -0.87 -7.58
N GLN A 177 -16.76 0.36 -7.34
CA GLN A 177 -16.29 0.80 -6.03
C GLN A 177 -17.37 0.69 -4.95
N ILE A 178 -18.62 1.07 -5.27
CA ILE A 178 -19.77 0.93 -4.36
C ILE A 178 -20.07 -0.55 -4.09
N GLN A 179 -20.01 -1.40 -5.10
CA GLN A 179 -20.23 -2.84 -4.95
C GLN A 179 -19.15 -3.51 -4.08
N LEU A 180 -17.92 -2.97 -4.07
CA LEU A 180 -16.81 -3.45 -3.23
C LEU A 180 -16.89 -2.91 -1.78
N LEU A 181 -17.69 -1.88 -1.50
CA LEU A 181 -17.71 -1.21 -0.21
C LEU A 181 -17.99 -2.15 0.99
N PRO A 182 -18.95 -3.10 0.94
CA PRO A 182 -19.17 -4.04 2.04
C PRO A 182 -17.92 -4.87 2.36
N LEU A 183 -17.17 -5.28 1.32
CA LEU A 183 -15.91 -6.01 1.49
C LEU A 183 -14.85 -5.13 2.16
N TYR A 184 -14.71 -3.87 1.74
CA TYR A 184 -13.79 -2.93 2.39
C TYR A 184 -14.11 -2.75 3.87
N GLN A 185 -15.37 -2.53 4.21
CA GLN A 185 -15.83 -2.35 5.59
C GLN A 185 -15.53 -3.58 6.46
N ALA A 186 -15.82 -4.79 5.97
CA ALA A 186 -15.55 -6.03 6.69
C ALA A 186 -14.04 -6.26 6.90
N LEU A 187 -13.22 -5.97 5.89
CA LEU A 187 -11.78 -6.23 5.94
C LEU A 187 -10.97 -5.19 6.71
N PHE A 188 -11.50 -3.98 6.91
CA PHE A 188 -10.85 -2.92 7.69
C PHE A 188 -11.49 -2.69 9.06
N SER A 189 -12.52 -3.45 9.45
CA SER A 189 -13.13 -3.34 10.78
C SER A 189 -12.18 -3.72 11.93
N GLU A 190 -11.19 -4.53 11.64
CA GLU A 190 -10.10 -4.88 12.55
C GLU A 190 -8.74 -4.62 11.88
N THR A 191 -7.71 -4.54 12.70
CA THR A 191 -6.34 -4.25 12.22
C THR A 191 -5.89 -5.23 11.14
N ASN A 192 -5.54 -4.72 9.95
CA ASN A 192 -4.87 -5.50 8.91
C ASN A 192 -3.50 -6.02 9.44
N PRO A 193 -3.17 -7.34 9.27
CA PRO A 193 -3.74 -8.29 8.31
C PRO A 193 -4.78 -9.28 8.89
N ILE A 194 -5.40 -9.02 10.03
CA ILE A 194 -6.29 -9.96 10.71
C ILE A 194 -7.40 -10.47 9.76
N ALA A 195 -8.26 -9.55 9.32
CA ALA A 195 -9.41 -9.87 8.47
C ALA A 195 -8.99 -10.35 7.07
N ILE A 196 -7.96 -9.75 6.48
CA ILE A 196 -7.43 -10.16 5.16
C ILE A 196 -6.97 -11.61 5.17
N LYS A 197 -6.25 -12.04 6.22
CA LYS A 197 -5.73 -13.39 6.30
C LYS A 197 -6.84 -14.41 6.52
N TYR A 198 -7.84 -14.07 7.34
CA TYR A 198 -9.04 -14.89 7.48
C TYR A 198 -9.80 -15.02 6.16
N ALA A 199 -10.02 -13.91 5.46
CA ALA A 199 -10.66 -13.92 4.14
C ALA A 199 -9.87 -14.76 3.10
N ALA A 200 -8.55 -14.66 3.12
CA ALA A 200 -7.68 -15.47 2.26
C ALA A 200 -7.84 -16.97 2.53
N SER A 201 -7.99 -17.38 3.79
CA SER A 201 -8.23 -18.79 4.13
C SER A 201 -9.58 -19.30 3.64
N LEU A 202 -10.63 -18.48 3.67
CA LEU A 202 -11.94 -18.81 3.10
C LEU A 202 -11.90 -19.00 1.56
N LEU A 203 -10.91 -18.40 0.93
CA LEU A 203 -10.64 -18.55 -0.50
C LEU A 203 -9.65 -19.68 -0.83
N GLY A 204 -9.16 -20.42 0.17
CA GLY A 204 -8.18 -21.49 0.01
C GLY A 204 -6.77 -21.00 -0.38
N LEU A 205 -6.45 -19.73 -0.13
CA LEU A 205 -5.16 -19.13 -0.50
C LEU A 205 -4.08 -19.35 0.58
N CYS A 206 -4.47 -19.54 1.83
CA CYS A 206 -3.58 -19.82 2.96
C CYS A 206 -4.35 -20.41 4.14
N GLU A 207 -3.63 -20.85 5.17
CA GLU A 207 -4.23 -21.22 6.45
C GLU A 207 -4.67 -19.99 7.27
N ALA A 208 -5.73 -20.15 8.08
CA ALA A 208 -6.25 -19.11 8.99
C ALA A 208 -5.37 -18.97 10.24
N GLU A 209 -4.07 -18.78 10.07
CA GLU A 209 -3.10 -18.69 11.15
C GLU A 209 -2.48 -17.29 11.23
N LEU A 210 -2.40 -16.74 12.42
CA LEU A 210 -1.78 -15.46 12.72
C LEU A 210 -0.72 -15.61 13.80
N ARG A 211 0.39 -14.90 13.66
CA ARG A 211 1.40 -14.83 14.71
C ARG A 211 0.95 -13.88 15.82
N LEU A 212 1.15 -14.28 17.08
CA LEU A 212 0.90 -13.39 18.21
C LEU A 212 1.73 -12.09 18.07
N PRO A 213 1.17 -10.95 18.52
CA PRO A 213 -0.06 -10.76 19.29
C PRO A 213 -1.35 -10.74 18.47
N LEU A 214 -1.32 -10.91 17.15
CA LEU A 214 -2.51 -10.95 16.33
C LEU A 214 -3.24 -12.30 16.49
N ARG A 215 -4.58 -12.23 16.47
CA ARG A 215 -5.48 -13.38 16.58
C ARG A 215 -6.49 -13.33 15.44
N LEU A 216 -7.24 -14.41 15.26
CA LEU A 216 -8.37 -14.43 14.32
C LEU A 216 -9.38 -13.32 14.63
N PRO A 217 -10.13 -12.84 13.63
CA PRO A 217 -11.15 -11.81 13.85
C PRO A 217 -12.21 -12.27 14.84
N SER A 218 -12.93 -11.34 15.44
CA SER A 218 -14.11 -11.62 16.25
C SER A 218 -15.13 -12.45 15.46
N LEU A 219 -15.94 -13.28 16.13
CA LEU A 219 -16.93 -14.12 15.46
C LEU A 219 -17.91 -13.30 14.61
N SER A 220 -18.33 -12.12 15.11
CA SER A 220 -19.20 -11.23 14.36
C SER A 220 -18.53 -10.71 13.09
N ASN A 221 -17.23 -10.40 13.14
CA ASN A 221 -16.51 -9.95 11.94
C ASN A 221 -16.22 -11.10 10.97
N GLN A 222 -15.99 -12.31 11.46
CA GLN A 222 -15.88 -13.50 10.59
C GLN A 222 -17.16 -13.66 9.74
N GLN A 223 -18.34 -13.56 10.34
CA GLN A 223 -19.62 -13.62 9.63
C GLN A 223 -19.76 -12.50 8.59
N ASN A 224 -19.40 -11.26 8.96
CA ASN A 224 -19.42 -10.13 8.02
C ASN A 224 -18.49 -10.35 6.82
N ILE A 225 -17.31 -10.88 7.05
CA ILE A 225 -16.35 -11.22 6.00
C ILE A 225 -16.92 -12.29 5.07
N GLU A 226 -17.51 -13.36 5.60
CA GLU A 226 -18.13 -14.42 4.81
C GLU A 226 -19.26 -13.89 3.93
N ILE A 227 -20.15 -13.05 4.48
CA ILE A 227 -21.23 -12.40 3.75
C ILE A 227 -20.66 -11.55 2.60
N ALA A 228 -19.72 -10.66 2.91
CA ALA A 228 -19.13 -9.75 1.93
C ALA A 228 -18.39 -10.49 0.81
N ILE A 229 -17.67 -11.59 1.12
CA ILE A 229 -17.02 -12.44 0.11
C ILE A 229 -18.06 -13.10 -0.80
N ASN A 230 -19.18 -13.58 -0.25
CA ASN A 230 -20.21 -14.23 -1.04
C ASN A 230 -20.93 -13.22 -1.94
N GLU A 231 -21.15 -12.00 -1.47
CA GLU A 231 -21.72 -10.91 -2.27
C GLU A 231 -20.81 -10.54 -3.45
N ILE A 232 -19.53 -10.27 -3.19
CA ILE A 232 -18.62 -9.89 -4.26
C ILE A 232 -18.38 -11.01 -5.27
N LYS A 233 -18.37 -12.28 -4.86
CA LYS A 233 -18.30 -13.42 -5.80
C LYS A 233 -19.49 -13.49 -6.74
N ARG A 234 -20.68 -13.08 -6.31
CA ARG A 234 -21.87 -13.00 -7.18
C ARG A 234 -21.74 -11.83 -8.16
N THR A 235 -21.37 -10.67 -7.66
CA THR A 235 -21.12 -9.48 -8.48
C THR A 235 -20.07 -9.74 -9.58
N LEU A 236 -18.93 -10.34 -9.24
CA LEU A 236 -17.85 -10.59 -10.19
C LEU A 236 -18.18 -11.69 -11.23
N LYS A 237 -19.20 -12.49 -11.02
CA LYS A 237 -19.69 -13.46 -12.03
C LYS A 237 -20.61 -12.79 -13.08
N SER A 238 -21.14 -11.62 -12.77
CA SER A 238 -22.03 -10.86 -13.66
C SER A 238 -21.31 -9.77 -14.46
N LEU A 239 -20.02 -9.58 -14.21
CA LEU A 239 -19.11 -8.69 -14.94
C LEU A 239 -18.30 -9.48 -15.99
#